data_2075a1f0a1feb2afa7f6aa180bf4bdbe
#
_entry.id   2075a1f0a1feb2afa7f6aa180bf4bdbe
#
_cell.length_a   1.000
_cell.length_b   1.000
_cell.length_c   1.000
_cell.angle_alpha   90.00
_cell.angle_beta   90.00
_cell.angle_gamma   90.00
#
_symmetry.space_group_name_H-M   'P 1'
#
loop_
_entity.id
_entity.type
_entity.pdbx_description
1 polymer ?
#
loop_
_entity_poly.entity_id
_entity_poly.type
_entity_poly.pdbx_seq_one_letter_code
_entity_poly.pdbx_strand_id
1 'polypeptide(L)'
;MKILVTGGAGFIGSHLVDKLLEKGHIVTCIDDFTLGSKNNLENALTNKNFQLEEFDLLNLDNLSKFFENKNFEFVYHLAANSDIQKGTESTTTDLEKTFMTTYNILESMRKNSVDKILFTSSSAIFGKHSGPIGENIALKPESLYGAGKSASESYIHAFCNLYDIKSWIVRLSNTVGKRLTHGVIFDFLNKIKENEKELKVLGDGKQAKPYMHVDDLIDCILFVINNTDEKINIFNVGPEDKITVEEIAKLIIDKHGNNQKISYTGGSSGWKGDIPIYSQNTKKIKSLGWEPRYNSEQAIIKALEDIEFHGKN
;
A
#
# COMPACT_ATOMS: atom_id res chain seq x y z
N MET A 1 -19.01 -13.49 4.58
CA MET A 1 -18.89 -12.32 5.46
C MET A 1 -19.31 -11.06 4.72
N LYS A 2 -19.85 -10.08 5.46
CA LYS A 2 -20.04 -8.71 4.96
C LYS A 2 -18.80 -7.89 5.29
N ILE A 3 -18.10 -7.43 4.28
CA ILE A 3 -16.78 -6.80 4.39
C ILE A 3 -16.83 -5.37 3.89
N LEU A 4 -16.21 -4.46 4.62
CA LEU A 4 -15.92 -3.11 4.16
C LEU A 4 -14.46 -3.01 3.71
N VAL A 5 -14.23 -2.47 2.51
CA VAL A 5 -12.89 -2.12 2.01
C VAL A 5 -12.85 -0.62 1.75
N THR A 6 -12.03 0.12 2.48
CA THR A 6 -11.79 1.54 2.21
C THR A 6 -10.57 1.73 1.33
N GLY A 7 -10.61 2.67 0.39
CA GLY A 7 -9.57 2.81 -0.62
C GLY A 7 -9.58 1.66 -1.65
N GLY A 8 -10.76 1.04 -1.85
CA GLY A 8 -10.89 -0.14 -2.69
C GLY A 8 -10.77 0.12 -4.18
N ALA A 9 -10.87 1.38 -4.65
CA ALA A 9 -10.62 1.75 -6.04
C ALA A 9 -9.12 2.08 -6.30
N GLY A 10 -8.29 2.08 -5.26
CA GLY A 10 -6.84 2.24 -5.38
C GLY A 10 -6.15 0.99 -5.93
N PHE A 11 -4.83 1.08 -6.10
CA PHE A 11 -3.99 -0.01 -6.61
C PHE A 11 -4.17 -1.31 -5.80
N ILE A 12 -3.75 -1.32 -4.54
CA ILE A 12 -3.81 -2.53 -3.69
C ILE A 12 -5.27 -2.91 -3.38
N GLY A 13 -6.10 -1.89 -3.08
CA GLY A 13 -7.49 -2.11 -2.68
C GLY A 13 -8.31 -2.84 -3.74
N SER A 14 -8.13 -2.52 -5.01
CA SER A 14 -8.88 -3.14 -6.11
C SER A 14 -8.52 -4.62 -6.33
N HIS A 15 -7.26 -4.99 -6.13
CA HIS A 15 -6.84 -6.40 -6.14
C HIS A 15 -7.43 -7.16 -4.94
N LEU A 16 -7.48 -6.53 -3.77
CA LEU A 16 -8.11 -7.13 -2.59
C LEU A 16 -9.62 -7.31 -2.79
N VAL A 17 -10.31 -6.31 -3.33
CA VAL A 17 -11.75 -6.39 -3.66
C VAL A 17 -12.02 -7.57 -4.58
N ASP A 18 -11.29 -7.68 -5.70
CA ASP A 18 -11.44 -8.81 -6.63
C ASP A 18 -11.26 -10.15 -5.90
N LYS A 19 -10.22 -10.28 -5.08
CA LYS A 19 -9.93 -11.52 -4.35
C LYS A 19 -10.98 -11.88 -3.30
N LEU A 20 -11.52 -10.90 -2.60
CA LEU A 20 -12.60 -11.11 -1.62
C LEU A 20 -13.91 -11.56 -2.31
N LEU A 21 -14.22 -10.97 -3.47
CA LEU A 21 -15.38 -11.37 -4.27
C LEU A 21 -15.22 -12.79 -4.85
N GLU A 22 -14.03 -13.17 -5.33
CA GLU A 22 -13.72 -14.54 -5.76
C GLU A 22 -13.96 -15.57 -4.64
N LYS A 23 -13.69 -15.18 -3.38
CA LYS A 23 -13.96 -16.02 -2.19
C LYS A 23 -15.43 -16.02 -1.76
N GLY A 24 -16.32 -15.34 -2.48
CA GLY A 24 -17.76 -15.32 -2.22
C GLY A 24 -18.19 -14.40 -1.08
N HIS A 25 -17.36 -13.43 -0.69
CA HIS A 25 -17.75 -12.43 0.31
C HIS A 25 -18.67 -11.37 -0.30
N ILE A 26 -19.47 -10.71 0.56
CA ILE A 26 -20.21 -9.50 0.20
C ILE A 26 -19.30 -8.32 0.53
N VAL A 27 -18.90 -7.57 -0.48
CA VAL A 27 -17.91 -6.50 -0.35
C VAL A 27 -18.55 -5.15 -0.62
N THR A 28 -18.43 -4.25 0.33
CA THR A 28 -18.71 -2.83 0.11
C THR A 28 -17.40 -2.07 0.05
N CYS A 29 -17.20 -1.28 -0.99
CA CYS A 29 -16.04 -0.43 -1.19
C CYS A 29 -16.41 1.03 -0.94
N ILE A 30 -15.60 1.77 -0.17
CA ILE A 30 -15.66 3.22 -0.06
C ILE A 30 -14.38 3.79 -0.67
N ASP A 31 -14.53 4.76 -1.59
CA ASP A 31 -13.41 5.50 -2.17
C ASP A 31 -13.88 6.92 -2.55
N ASP A 32 -13.03 7.93 -2.42
CA ASP A 32 -13.30 9.30 -2.84
C ASP A 32 -12.72 9.62 -4.24
N PHE A 33 -12.08 8.63 -4.85
CA PHE A 33 -11.41 8.71 -6.15
C PHE A 33 -10.33 9.79 -6.27
N THR A 34 -9.80 10.29 -5.15
CA THR A 34 -8.67 11.24 -5.16
C THR A 34 -7.43 10.62 -5.83
N LEU A 35 -7.15 9.33 -5.57
CA LEU A 35 -6.05 8.56 -6.17
C LEU A 35 -6.54 7.27 -6.81
N GLY A 36 -7.74 6.81 -6.46
CA GLY A 36 -8.39 5.63 -7.01
C GLY A 36 -9.00 5.86 -8.39
N SER A 37 -9.35 4.77 -9.08
CA SER A 37 -10.01 4.82 -10.39
C SER A 37 -11.15 3.81 -10.46
N LYS A 38 -12.31 4.23 -11.02
CA LYS A 38 -13.43 3.31 -11.28
C LYS A 38 -13.05 2.17 -12.24
N ASN A 39 -12.09 2.41 -13.13
CA ASN A 39 -11.58 1.39 -14.06
C ASN A 39 -10.94 0.22 -13.30
N ASN A 40 -10.35 0.45 -12.14
CA ASN A 40 -9.79 -0.61 -11.32
C ASN A 40 -10.86 -1.55 -10.76
N LEU A 41 -12.14 -1.16 -10.78
CA LEU A 41 -13.28 -1.90 -10.23
C LEU A 41 -14.20 -2.50 -11.31
N GLU A 42 -13.82 -2.46 -12.59
CA GLU A 42 -14.67 -2.95 -13.71
C GLU A 42 -15.21 -4.36 -13.46
N ASN A 43 -14.37 -5.29 -13.03
CA ASN A 43 -14.79 -6.67 -12.72
C ASN A 43 -15.71 -6.71 -11.50
N ALA A 44 -15.38 -5.96 -10.45
CA ALA A 44 -16.17 -5.89 -9.23
C ALA A 44 -17.58 -5.34 -9.48
N LEU A 45 -17.71 -4.29 -10.31
CA LEU A 45 -18.98 -3.63 -10.64
C LEU A 45 -19.99 -4.56 -11.31
N THR A 46 -19.54 -5.65 -11.94
CA THR A 46 -20.43 -6.66 -12.53
C THR A 46 -20.87 -7.73 -11.52
N ASN A 47 -20.29 -7.75 -10.32
CA ASN A 47 -20.56 -8.78 -9.32
C ASN A 47 -21.73 -8.37 -8.40
N LYS A 48 -22.75 -9.21 -8.31
CA LYS A 48 -23.94 -8.96 -7.45
C LYS A 48 -23.65 -8.82 -5.95
N ASN A 49 -22.50 -9.28 -5.49
CA ASN A 49 -22.05 -9.19 -4.10
C ASN A 49 -21.18 -7.95 -3.85
N PHE A 50 -21.06 -7.04 -4.82
CA PHE A 50 -20.28 -5.83 -4.70
C PHE A 50 -21.17 -4.59 -4.62
N GLN A 51 -20.78 -3.66 -3.74
CA GLN A 51 -21.39 -2.33 -3.63
C GLN A 51 -20.27 -1.29 -3.58
N LEU A 52 -20.39 -0.24 -4.38
CA LEU A 52 -19.50 0.92 -4.39
C LEU A 52 -20.19 2.12 -3.77
N GLU A 53 -19.52 2.77 -2.83
CA GLU A 53 -19.95 4.01 -2.20
C GLU A 53 -18.87 5.08 -2.42
N GLU A 54 -19.29 6.23 -2.97
CA GLU A 54 -18.40 7.34 -3.29
C GLU A 54 -18.58 8.45 -2.26
N PHE A 55 -17.70 8.52 -1.26
CA PHE A 55 -17.63 9.65 -0.34
C PHE A 55 -16.30 9.72 0.42
N ASP A 56 -15.99 10.92 0.96
CA ASP A 56 -14.79 11.16 1.73
C ASP A 56 -14.94 10.67 3.19
N LEU A 57 -14.03 9.81 3.63
CA LEU A 57 -13.97 9.28 5.00
C LEU A 57 -13.75 10.35 6.07
N LEU A 58 -13.34 11.57 5.69
CA LEU A 58 -13.23 12.70 6.61
C LEU A 58 -14.61 13.19 7.10
N ASN A 59 -15.68 12.92 6.37
CA ASN A 59 -17.03 13.25 6.79
C ASN A 59 -17.55 12.18 7.77
N LEU A 60 -17.25 12.38 9.07
CA LEU A 60 -17.62 11.43 10.12
C LEU A 60 -19.13 11.21 10.23
N ASP A 61 -19.95 12.24 9.99
CA ASP A 61 -21.41 12.11 10.08
C ASP A 61 -21.95 11.20 8.97
N ASN A 62 -21.46 11.39 7.74
CA ASN A 62 -21.83 10.51 6.62
C ASN A 62 -21.35 9.08 6.88
N LEU A 63 -20.11 8.92 7.34
CA LEU A 63 -19.54 7.62 7.64
C LEU A 63 -20.30 6.91 8.77
N SER A 64 -20.66 7.62 9.84
CA SER A 64 -21.45 7.06 10.95
C SER A 64 -22.81 6.58 10.48
N LYS A 65 -23.55 7.40 9.71
CA LYS A 65 -24.84 7.01 9.11
C LYS A 65 -24.70 5.83 8.17
N PHE A 66 -23.61 5.79 7.39
CA PHE A 66 -23.34 4.69 6.46
C PHE A 66 -23.14 3.36 7.20
N PHE A 67 -22.47 3.35 8.35
CA PHE A 67 -22.29 2.14 9.16
C PHE A 67 -23.59 1.62 9.78
N GLU A 68 -24.58 2.50 10.02
CA GLU A 68 -25.84 2.10 10.61
C GLU A 68 -26.53 0.99 9.79
N ASN A 69 -26.89 -0.10 10.47
CA ASN A 69 -27.60 -1.25 9.87
C ASN A 69 -26.85 -2.04 8.77
N LYS A 70 -25.58 -1.74 8.48
CA LYS A 70 -24.79 -2.49 7.48
C LYS A 70 -24.31 -3.83 8.03
N ASN A 71 -24.07 -3.94 9.34
CA ASN A 71 -23.59 -5.16 10.02
C ASN A 71 -22.31 -5.71 9.37
N PHE A 72 -21.29 -4.87 9.19
CA PHE A 72 -19.99 -5.33 8.74
C PHE A 72 -19.35 -6.25 9.78
N GLU A 73 -18.75 -7.34 9.31
CA GLU A 73 -18.03 -8.32 10.13
C GLU A 73 -16.52 -8.08 10.11
N PHE A 74 -16.01 -7.32 9.12
CA PHE A 74 -14.60 -7.04 8.94
C PHE A 74 -14.38 -5.74 8.15
N VAL A 75 -13.39 -4.94 8.54
CA VAL A 75 -12.94 -3.75 7.81
C VAL A 75 -11.52 -3.96 7.31
N TYR A 76 -11.31 -3.82 6.00
CA TYR A 76 -9.99 -3.66 5.41
C TYR A 76 -9.77 -2.17 5.14
N HIS A 77 -8.90 -1.55 5.92
CA HIS A 77 -8.64 -0.11 5.83
C HIS A 77 -7.36 0.16 5.05
N LEU A 78 -7.52 0.48 3.76
CA LEU A 78 -6.43 0.80 2.84
C LEU A 78 -6.42 2.27 2.42
N ALA A 79 -7.52 3.01 2.65
CA ALA A 79 -7.60 4.43 2.33
C ALA A 79 -6.52 5.23 3.06
N ALA A 80 -5.72 5.95 2.31
CA ALA A 80 -4.68 6.85 2.78
C ALA A 80 -4.18 7.71 1.61
N ASN A 81 -3.49 8.81 1.90
CA ASN A 81 -2.62 9.42 0.89
C ASN A 81 -1.45 8.46 0.61
N SER A 82 -1.32 7.95 -0.61
CA SER A 82 -0.18 7.09 -0.99
C SER A 82 0.90 7.85 -1.78
N ASP A 83 0.66 9.10 -2.13
CA ASP A 83 1.64 9.99 -2.75
C ASP A 83 2.43 10.76 -1.68
N ILE A 84 3.57 10.17 -1.26
CA ILE A 84 4.40 10.72 -0.19
C ILE A 84 4.99 12.10 -0.59
N GLN A 85 5.30 12.32 -1.87
CA GLN A 85 5.83 13.61 -2.35
C GLN A 85 4.76 14.70 -2.23
N LYS A 86 3.54 14.44 -2.68
CA LYS A 86 2.42 15.34 -2.56
C LYS A 86 2.10 15.69 -1.10
N GLY A 87 2.28 14.73 -0.18
CA GLY A 87 2.17 14.96 1.26
C GLY A 87 3.17 15.99 1.81
N THR A 88 4.31 16.25 1.11
CA THR A 88 5.26 17.30 1.51
C THR A 88 4.84 18.71 1.12
N GLU A 89 3.91 18.87 0.17
CA GLU A 89 3.41 20.17 -0.31
C GLU A 89 2.41 20.78 0.67
N SER A 90 1.66 19.94 1.40
CA SER A 90 0.72 20.37 2.43
C SER A 90 0.85 19.50 3.67
N THR A 91 1.13 20.11 4.82
CA THR A 91 1.29 19.41 6.10
C THR A 91 0.00 18.78 6.62
N THR A 92 -1.16 19.19 6.13
CA THR A 92 -2.47 18.64 6.51
C THR A 92 -2.86 17.40 5.71
N THR A 93 -2.29 17.19 4.54
CA THR A 93 -2.69 16.08 3.64
C THR A 93 -2.62 14.72 4.34
N ASP A 94 -1.49 14.38 4.94
CA ASP A 94 -1.33 13.09 5.62
C ASP A 94 -2.00 13.06 7.00
N LEU A 95 -2.13 14.21 7.67
CA LEU A 95 -2.93 14.32 8.89
C LEU A 95 -4.38 13.94 8.60
N GLU A 96 -4.97 14.52 7.57
CA GLU A 96 -6.36 14.31 7.20
C GLU A 96 -6.56 12.95 6.50
N LYS A 97 -5.93 12.74 5.34
CA LYS A 97 -6.20 11.60 4.46
C LYS A 97 -5.59 10.28 4.94
N THR A 98 -4.63 10.30 5.88
CA THR A 98 -4.01 9.08 6.41
C THR A 98 -4.42 8.82 7.86
N PHE A 99 -4.28 9.81 8.76
CA PHE A 99 -4.58 9.61 10.18
C PHE A 99 -6.06 9.82 10.53
N MET A 100 -6.66 10.95 10.16
CA MET A 100 -8.06 11.24 10.52
C MET A 100 -9.04 10.28 9.87
N THR A 101 -8.78 9.81 8.66
CA THR A 101 -9.58 8.74 8.03
C THR A 101 -9.52 7.45 8.84
N THR A 102 -8.34 7.07 9.37
CA THR A 102 -8.20 5.91 10.27
C THR A 102 -8.98 6.12 11.57
N TYR A 103 -8.87 7.29 12.20
CA TYR A 103 -9.64 7.62 13.41
C TYR A 103 -11.14 7.51 13.17
N ASN A 104 -11.65 8.06 12.07
CA ASN A 104 -13.08 8.04 11.75
C ASN A 104 -13.59 6.61 11.50
N ILE A 105 -12.81 5.75 10.88
CA ILE A 105 -13.13 4.33 10.71
C ILE A 105 -13.18 3.62 12.07
N LEU A 106 -12.18 3.81 12.92
CA LEU A 106 -12.14 3.19 14.27
C LEU A 106 -13.34 3.62 15.12
N GLU A 107 -13.69 4.90 15.11
CA GLU A 107 -14.83 5.42 15.85
C GLU A 107 -16.16 4.89 15.30
N SER A 108 -16.30 4.76 13.99
CA SER A 108 -17.49 4.18 13.36
C SER A 108 -17.60 2.68 13.66
N MET A 109 -16.50 1.94 13.66
CA MET A 109 -16.46 0.54 14.08
C MET A 109 -16.90 0.37 15.54
N ARG A 110 -16.34 1.18 16.45
CA ARG A 110 -16.68 1.16 17.87
C ARG A 110 -18.17 1.38 18.10
N LYS A 111 -18.77 2.39 17.46
CA LYS A 111 -20.19 2.73 17.58
C LYS A 111 -21.13 1.66 17.03
N ASN A 112 -20.67 0.88 16.06
CA ASN A 112 -21.49 -0.12 15.37
C ASN A 112 -21.07 -1.57 15.66
N SER A 113 -20.28 -1.79 16.72
CA SER A 113 -19.86 -3.13 17.18
C SER A 113 -19.15 -3.96 16.10
N VAL A 114 -18.36 -3.32 15.24
CA VAL A 114 -17.50 -4.00 14.28
C VAL A 114 -16.13 -4.21 14.95
N ASP A 115 -15.73 -5.46 15.10
CA ASP A 115 -14.63 -5.85 15.99
C ASP A 115 -13.34 -6.28 15.28
N LYS A 116 -13.28 -6.23 13.95
CA LYS A 116 -12.10 -6.69 13.18
C LYS A 116 -11.65 -5.69 12.15
N ILE A 117 -10.35 -5.37 12.18
CA ILE A 117 -9.73 -4.47 11.21
C ILE A 117 -8.39 -5.01 10.70
N LEU A 118 -8.19 -5.00 9.38
CA LEU A 118 -6.86 -5.02 8.78
C LEU A 118 -6.48 -3.62 8.34
N PHE A 119 -5.28 -3.19 8.71
CA PHE A 119 -4.71 -1.90 8.35
C PHE A 119 -3.42 -2.08 7.54
N THR A 120 -3.35 -1.44 6.38
CA THR A 120 -2.11 -1.34 5.62
C THR A 120 -1.25 -0.19 6.13
N SER A 121 -0.22 -0.54 6.89
CA SER A 121 0.84 0.38 7.30
C SER A 121 1.97 0.39 6.26
N SER A 122 3.12 0.94 6.59
CA SER A 122 4.21 1.15 5.65
C SER A 122 5.56 1.06 6.33
N SER A 123 6.59 0.67 5.58
CA SER A 123 8.00 0.80 6.01
C SER A 123 8.43 2.26 6.26
N ALA A 124 7.70 3.25 5.74
CA ALA A 124 7.98 4.67 5.97
C ALA A 124 7.88 5.11 7.45
N ILE A 125 7.24 4.29 8.30
CA ILE A 125 7.15 4.54 9.74
C ILE A 125 8.49 4.42 10.49
N PHE A 126 9.44 3.70 9.91
CA PHE A 126 10.68 3.37 10.60
C PHE A 126 11.74 4.48 10.54
N GLY A 127 11.77 5.26 9.46
CA GLY A 127 12.85 6.21 9.18
C GLY A 127 14.16 5.51 8.80
N LYS A 128 15.28 6.20 8.97
CA LYS A 128 16.62 5.66 8.66
C LYS A 128 17.09 4.66 9.71
N HIS A 129 17.47 3.49 9.26
CA HIS A 129 18.07 2.43 10.09
C HIS A 129 19.24 1.76 9.38
N SER A 130 20.21 1.29 10.19
CA SER A 130 21.28 0.41 9.73
C SER A 130 20.85 -1.05 9.94
N GLY A 131 20.75 -1.83 8.86
CA GLY A 131 20.42 -3.25 8.90
C GLY A 131 18.93 -3.56 8.84
N PRO A 132 18.55 -4.85 8.89
CA PRO A 132 17.17 -5.30 8.78
C PRO A 132 16.29 -4.85 9.95
N ILE A 133 15.14 -4.29 9.64
CA ILE A 133 14.21 -3.66 10.59
C ILE A 133 13.15 -4.67 11.01
N GLY A 134 13.09 -5.01 12.30
CA GLY A 134 12.06 -5.87 12.88
C GLY A 134 10.84 -5.09 13.36
N GLU A 135 9.76 -5.81 13.75
CA GLU A 135 8.49 -5.21 14.15
C GLU A 135 8.57 -4.39 15.45
N ASN A 136 9.48 -4.76 16.36
CA ASN A 136 9.59 -4.16 17.69
C ASN A 136 10.52 -2.95 17.78
N ILE A 137 10.95 -2.41 16.64
CA ILE A 137 11.84 -1.24 16.61
C ILE A 137 11.05 0.04 16.85
N ALA A 138 11.69 1.05 17.46
CA ALA A 138 11.09 2.35 17.67
C ALA A 138 10.77 3.02 16.33
N LEU A 139 9.56 3.54 16.19
CA LEU A 139 9.11 4.25 14.99
C LEU A 139 9.69 5.66 14.99
N LYS A 140 10.35 6.05 13.90
CA LYS A 140 11.01 7.36 13.70
C LYS A 140 10.76 7.88 12.28
N PRO A 141 9.50 8.15 11.90
CA PRO A 141 9.18 8.54 10.52
C PRO A 141 9.88 9.84 10.11
N GLU A 142 10.37 9.89 8.87
CA GLU A 142 10.99 11.08 8.27
C GLU A 142 10.06 11.76 7.24
N SER A 143 8.84 11.26 7.06
CA SER A 143 7.81 11.87 6.21
C SER A 143 6.51 12.02 6.98
N LEU A 144 5.66 12.97 6.55
CA LEU A 144 4.33 13.17 7.13
C LEU A 144 3.44 11.95 6.90
N TYR A 145 3.58 11.29 5.75
CA TYR A 145 2.95 10.00 5.47
C TYR A 145 3.32 8.94 6.52
N GLY A 146 4.62 8.75 6.76
CA GLY A 146 5.09 7.82 7.81
C GLY A 146 4.59 8.20 9.20
N ALA A 147 4.54 9.49 9.52
CA ALA A 147 3.99 9.98 10.78
C ALA A 147 2.49 9.67 10.90
N GLY A 148 1.70 9.92 9.85
CA GLY A 148 0.28 9.58 9.80
C GLY A 148 0.03 8.07 9.98
N LYS A 149 0.82 7.22 9.30
CA LYS A 149 0.74 5.76 9.47
C LYS A 149 1.12 5.31 10.88
N SER A 150 2.17 5.91 11.49
CA SER A 150 2.58 5.61 12.87
C SER A 150 1.52 6.02 13.90
N ALA A 151 0.90 7.19 13.72
CA ALA A 151 -0.20 7.66 14.55
C ALA A 151 -1.40 6.71 14.43
N SER A 152 -1.73 6.26 13.20
CA SER A 152 -2.80 5.28 12.94
C SER A 152 -2.55 3.97 13.67
N GLU A 153 -1.33 3.40 13.61
CA GLU A 153 -0.99 2.18 14.35
C GLU A 153 -1.18 2.37 15.86
N SER A 154 -0.75 3.52 16.41
CA SER A 154 -0.88 3.82 17.83
C SER A 154 -2.34 3.91 18.27
N TYR A 155 -3.21 4.52 17.44
CA TYR A 155 -4.65 4.59 17.71
C TYR A 155 -5.32 3.23 17.57
N ILE A 156 -5.01 2.44 16.55
CA ILE A 156 -5.49 1.06 16.41
C ILE A 156 -5.14 0.24 17.66
N HIS A 157 -3.89 0.34 18.12
CA HIS A 157 -3.45 -0.35 19.34
C HIS A 157 -4.28 0.06 20.57
N ALA A 158 -4.54 1.36 20.76
CA ALA A 158 -5.35 1.87 21.85
C ALA A 158 -6.82 1.40 21.76
N PHE A 159 -7.42 1.49 20.56
CA PHE A 159 -8.79 1.02 20.33
C PHE A 159 -8.94 -0.49 20.53
N CYS A 160 -7.97 -1.30 20.13
CA CYS A 160 -7.95 -2.73 20.42
C CYS A 160 -7.99 -3.00 21.92
N ASN A 161 -7.20 -2.27 22.70
CA ASN A 161 -7.14 -2.49 24.16
C ASN A 161 -8.39 -1.99 24.89
N LEU A 162 -9.00 -0.88 24.45
CA LEU A 162 -10.11 -0.24 25.11
C LEU A 162 -11.50 -0.78 24.68
N TYR A 163 -11.63 -1.25 23.44
CA TYR A 163 -12.95 -1.53 22.84
C TYR A 163 -13.06 -2.91 22.19
N ASP A 164 -12.20 -3.86 22.59
CA ASP A 164 -12.21 -5.26 22.12
C ASP A 164 -12.14 -5.44 20.59
N ILE A 165 -11.51 -4.51 19.89
CA ILE A 165 -11.23 -4.64 18.48
C ILE A 165 -10.00 -5.54 18.30
N LYS A 166 -10.05 -6.47 17.35
CA LYS A 166 -8.92 -7.26 16.89
C LYS A 166 -8.33 -6.64 15.62
N SER A 167 -7.00 -6.52 15.56
CA SER A 167 -6.35 -5.90 14.43
C SER A 167 -5.26 -6.75 13.80
N TRP A 168 -5.12 -6.60 12.48
CA TRP A 168 -3.99 -7.03 11.67
C TRP A 168 -3.35 -5.79 11.03
N ILE A 169 -2.09 -5.54 11.36
CA ILE A 169 -1.31 -4.41 10.85
C ILE A 169 -0.22 -4.99 9.96
N VAL A 170 -0.26 -4.71 8.67
CA VAL A 170 0.75 -5.15 7.71
C VAL A 170 1.60 -3.95 7.27
N ARG A 171 2.89 -3.97 7.59
CA ARG A 171 3.87 -2.93 7.27
C ARG A 171 4.53 -3.28 5.95
N LEU A 172 4.07 -2.63 4.90
CA LEU A 172 4.40 -2.98 3.53
C LEU A 172 5.79 -2.49 3.12
N SER A 173 6.50 -3.31 2.35
CA SER A 173 7.56 -2.86 1.44
C SER A 173 6.95 -2.15 0.22
N ASN A 174 7.78 -1.65 -0.71
CA ASN A 174 7.27 -1.11 -1.97
C ASN A 174 6.50 -2.20 -2.71
N THR A 175 5.27 -1.89 -3.11
CA THR A 175 4.42 -2.84 -3.83
C THR A 175 4.31 -2.43 -5.30
N VAL A 176 4.36 -3.41 -6.21
CA VAL A 176 4.32 -3.22 -7.66
C VAL A 176 3.35 -4.20 -8.31
N GLY A 177 2.86 -3.85 -9.51
CA GLY A 177 1.94 -4.71 -10.27
C GLY A 177 0.99 -3.93 -11.16
N LYS A 178 0.00 -4.60 -11.73
CA LYS A 178 -1.06 -3.99 -12.54
C LYS A 178 -1.84 -2.94 -11.73
N ARG A 179 -2.39 -1.92 -12.37
CA ARG A 179 -3.15 -0.81 -11.76
C ARG A 179 -2.29 0.14 -10.91
N LEU A 180 -0.95 0.05 -10.98
CA LEU A 180 -0.06 1.00 -10.32
C LEU A 180 -0.18 2.38 -10.99
N THR A 181 -0.34 3.44 -10.16
CA THR A 181 -0.57 4.82 -10.64
C THR A 181 0.56 5.79 -10.32
N HIS A 182 1.54 5.38 -9.52
CA HIS A 182 2.68 6.20 -9.11
C HIS A 182 3.87 5.31 -8.68
N GLY A 183 5.00 5.92 -8.37
CA GLY A 183 6.23 5.23 -7.99
C GLY A 183 7.19 5.02 -9.16
N VAL A 184 8.36 4.44 -8.87
CA VAL A 184 9.51 4.41 -9.79
C VAL A 184 9.22 3.74 -11.13
N ILE A 185 8.45 2.64 -11.16
CA ILE A 185 8.09 1.96 -12.41
C ILE A 185 7.21 2.87 -13.27
N PHE A 186 6.16 3.43 -12.66
CA PHE A 186 5.22 4.31 -13.36
C PHE A 186 5.93 5.57 -13.91
N ASP A 187 6.79 6.19 -13.09
CA ASP A 187 7.59 7.35 -13.46
C ASP A 187 8.53 7.04 -14.63
N PHE A 188 9.25 5.91 -14.59
CA PHE A 188 10.17 5.53 -15.65
C PHE A 188 9.46 5.13 -16.94
N LEU A 189 8.34 4.42 -16.87
CA LEU A 189 7.53 4.11 -18.05
C LEU A 189 7.01 5.38 -18.74
N ASN A 190 6.62 6.39 -18.00
CA ASN A 190 6.24 7.69 -18.57
C ASN A 190 7.44 8.41 -19.18
N LYS A 191 8.56 8.48 -18.47
CA LYS A 191 9.79 9.14 -18.96
C LYS A 191 10.31 8.53 -20.25
N ILE A 192 10.32 7.20 -20.41
CA ILE A 192 10.76 6.57 -21.68
C ILE A 192 9.80 6.84 -22.84
N LYS A 193 8.51 7.08 -22.56
CA LYS A 193 7.55 7.54 -23.58
C LYS A 193 7.80 9.00 -24.01
N GLU A 194 8.18 9.83 -23.07
CA GLU A 194 8.43 11.26 -23.33
C GLU A 194 9.77 11.51 -24.01
N ASN A 195 10.80 10.75 -23.65
CA ASN A 195 12.16 10.91 -24.16
C ASN A 195 12.77 9.58 -24.65
N GLU A 196 12.90 9.46 -25.98
CA GLU A 196 13.43 8.25 -26.64
C GLU A 196 14.95 8.11 -26.52
N LYS A 197 15.69 9.14 -26.06
CA LYS A 197 17.15 9.13 -26.01
C LYS A 197 17.71 8.94 -24.62
N GLU A 198 16.97 9.38 -23.59
CA GLU A 198 17.49 9.46 -22.23
C GLU A 198 16.41 9.15 -21.20
N LEU A 199 16.78 8.31 -20.22
CA LEU A 199 16.02 8.10 -18.99
C LEU A 199 16.71 8.80 -17.82
N LYS A 200 16.10 9.86 -17.30
CA LYS A 200 16.62 10.62 -16.17
C LYS A 200 16.21 10.01 -14.84
N VAL A 201 17.20 9.52 -14.08
CA VAL A 201 17.06 8.94 -12.76
C VAL A 201 17.33 10.00 -11.69
N LEU A 202 16.44 10.11 -10.69
CA LEU A 202 16.64 10.99 -9.54
C LEU A 202 17.66 10.38 -8.57
N GLY A 203 18.58 11.20 -8.05
CA GLY A 203 19.68 10.75 -7.20
C GLY A 203 20.83 10.17 -8.02
N ASP A 204 21.57 9.22 -7.44
CA ASP A 204 22.71 8.52 -8.05
C ASP A 204 22.39 7.11 -8.56
N GLY A 205 21.12 6.70 -8.47
CA GLY A 205 20.65 5.37 -8.89
C GLY A 205 20.95 4.25 -7.91
N LYS A 206 21.69 4.50 -6.82
CA LYS A 206 22.11 3.49 -5.82
C LYS A 206 21.09 3.29 -4.70
N GLN A 207 20.02 4.06 -4.69
CA GLN A 207 18.91 3.84 -3.76
C GLN A 207 18.38 2.40 -3.97
N ALA A 208 18.28 1.64 -2.88
CA ALA A 208 17.94 0.22 -2.94
C ALA A 208 16.88 -0.14 -1.91
N LYS A 209 15.79 -0.74 -2.37
CA LYS A 209 14.62 -1.08 -1.53
C LYS A 209 14.07 -2.46 -1.89
N PRO A 210 13.38 -3.13 -0.97
CA PRO A 210 12.62 -4.32 -1.30
C PRO A 210 11.36 -3.95 -2.09
N TYR A 211 11.03 -4.76 -3.10
CA TYR A 211 9.83 -4.65 -3.92
C TYR A 211 9.06 -5.96 -3.92
N MET A 212 7.76 -5.89 -3.65
CA MET A 212 6.86 -7.03 -3.58
C MET A 212 5.77 -6.93 -4.65
N HIS A 213 5.45 -8.04 -5.31
CA HIS A 213 4.33 -8.06 -6.25
C HIS A 213 3.00 -7.98 -5.50
N VAL A 214 2.01 -7.29 -6.08
CA VAL A 214 0.70 -7.09 -5.44
C VAL A 214 -0.02 -8.40 -5.15
N ASP A 215 0.12 -9.42 -6.00
CA ASP A 215 -0.49 -10.73 -5.75
C ASP A 215 0.07 -11.41 -4.51
N ASP A 216 1.39 -11.28 -4.26
CA ASP A 216 2.00 -11.79 -3.02
C ASP A 216 1.49 -11.02 -1.80
N LEU A 217 1.29 -9.70 -1.94
CA LEU A 217 0.71 -8.91 -0.87
C LEU A 217 -0.72 -9.35 -0.54
N ILE A 218 -1.58 -9.55 -1.55
CA ILE A 218 -2.97 -9.99 -1.32
C ILE A 218 -2.99 -11.38 -0.67
N ASP A 219 -2.16 -12.31 -1.16
CA ASP A 219 -2.02 -13.63 -0.56
C ASP A 219 -1.53 -13.54 0.90
N CYS A 220 -0.57 -12.66 1.19
CA CYS A 220 -0.08 -12.40 2.54
C CYS A 220 -1.17 -11.87 3.48
N ILE A 221 -1.92 -10.87 3.04
CA ILE A 221 -3.05 -10.29 3.81
C ILE A 221 -4.04 -11.39 4.22
N LEU A 222 -4.43 -12.25 3.28
CA LEU A 222 -5.36 -13.33 3.57
C LEU A 222 -4.73 -14.42 4.44
N PHE A 223 -3.43 -14.69 4.25
CA PHE A 223 -2.69 -15.64 5.05
C PHE A 223 -2.63 -15.24 6.52
N VAL A 224 -2.23 -14.01 6.83
CA VAL A 224 -2.11 -13.57 8.24
C VAL A 224 -3.45 -13.57 8.96
N ILE A 225 -4.54 -13.19 8.30
CA ILE A 225 -5.89 -13.23 8.88
C ILE A 225 -6.32 -14.66 9.22
N ASN A 226 -5.98 -15.64 8.36
CA ASN A 226 -6.40 -17.02 8.55
C ASN A 226 -5.49 -17.82 9.53
N ASN A 227 -4.27 -17.34 9.77
CA ASN A 227 -3.26 -18.11 10.53
C ASN A 227 -2.82 -17.43 11.84
N THR A 228 -3.44 -16.29 12.22
CA THR A 228 -3.12 -15.60 13.47
C THR A 228 -4.38 -15.13 14.17
N ASP A 229 -4.36 -15.15 15.51
CA ASP A 229 -5.55 -14.87 16.32
C ASP A 229 -5.26 -14.00 17.56
N GLU A 230 -4.07 -13.39 17.63
CA GLU A 230 -3.76 -12.44 18.68
C GLU A 230 -4.66 -11.20 18.59
N LYS A 231 -4.85 -10.50 19.72
CA LYS A 231 -5.65 -9.26 19.73
C LYS A 231 -5.07 -8.20 18.80
N ILE A 232 -3.72 -8.13 18.72
CA ILE A 232 -2.99 -7.20 17.86
C ILE A 232 -1.91 -7.98 17.12
N ASN A 233 -2.05 -8.10 15.81
CA ASN A 233 -1.17 -8.85 14.92
C ASN A 233 -0.40 -7.86 14.05
N ILE A 234 0.93 -7.75 14.22
CA ILE A 234 1.78 -6.82 13.45
C ILE A 234 2.82 -7.62 12.69
N PHE A 235 2.94 -7.35 11.37
CA PHE A 235 3.88 -8.03 10.49
C PHE A 235 4.57 -7.05 9.55
N ASN A 236 5.89 -7.17 9.44
CA ASN A 236 6.64 -6.64 8.31
C ASN A 236 6.47 -7.57 7.11
N VAL A 237 6.12 -7.01 5.94
CA VAL A 237 5.74 -7.79 4.78
C VAL A 237 6.50 -7.34 3.54
N GLY A 238 7.23 -8.27 2.93
CA GLY A 238 8.00 -8.05 1.71
C GLY A 238 9.15 -9.05 1.58
N PRO A 239 9.89 -9.01 0.47
CA PRO A 239 11.12 -9.77 0.32
C PRO A 239 12.24 -9.16 1.19
N GLU A 240 13.23 -9.97 1.54
CA GLU A 240 14.39 -9.51 2.34
C GLU A 240 15.54 -8.95 1.48
N ASP A 241 15.55 -9.27 0.19
CA ASP A 241 16.46 -8.71 -0.79
C ASP A 241 16.05 -7.28 -1.19
N LYS A 242 16.87 -6.65 -2.00
CA LYS A 242 16.68 -5.28 -2.51
C LYS A 242 17.10 -5.20 -3.96
N ILE A 243 16.47 -4.29 -4.69
CA ILE A 243 16.88 -3.90 -6.03
C ILE A 243 17.15 -2.40 -6.07
N THR A 244 18.17 -1.98 -6.80
CA THR A 244 18.53 -0.56 -6.96
C THR A 244 17.65 0.12 -8.00
N VAL A 245 17.53 1.44 -7.90
CA VAL A 245 16.80 2.24 -8.88
C VAL A 245 17.46 2.15 -10.27
N GLU A 246 18.81 2.02 -10.33
CA GLU A 246 19.53 1.79 -11.58
C GLU A 246 19.17 0.45 -12.23
N GLU A 247 19.09 -0.64 -11.45
CA GLU A 247 18.68 -1.96 -11.95
C GLU A 247 17.25 -1.93 -12.48
N ILE A 248 16.32 -1.27 -11.76
CA ILE A 248 14.94 -1.07 -12.24
C ILE A 248 14.93 -0.29 -13.56
N ALA A 249 15.73 0.78 -13.69
CA ALA A 249 15.83 1.55 -14.94
C ALA A 249 16.30 0.68 -16.10
N LYS A 250 17.30 -0.19 -15.88
CA LYS A 250 17.79 -1.13 -16.89
C LYS A 250 16.70 -2.12 -17.31
N LEU A 251 16.02 -2.75 -16.38
CA LEU A 251 14.92 -3.70 -16.67
C LEU A 251 13.80 -3.05 -17.49
N ILE A 252 13.46 -1.79 -17.19
CA ILE A 252 12.44 -1.05 -17.95
C ILE A 252 12.91 -0.71 -19.37
N ILE A 253 14.16 -0.27 -19.53
CA ILE A 253 14.74 0.02 -20.85
C ILE A 253 14.84 -1.25 -21.70
N ASP A 254 15.29 -2.36 -21.11
CA ASP A 254 15.41 -3.65 -21.81
C ASP A 254 14.07 -4.17 -22.29
N LYS A 255 12.98 -3.95 -21.53
CA LYS A 255 11.66 -4.50 -21.86
C LYS A 255 10.79 -3.57 -22.71
N HIS A 256 10.83 -2.27 -22.44
CA HIS A 256 9.89 -1.29 -23.01
C HIS A 256 10.59 -0.07 -23.63
N GLY A 257 11.90 0.03 -23.47
CA GLY A 257 12.70 1.16 -23.95
C GLY A 257 13.17 0.98 -25.40
N ASN A 258 13.93 1.99 -25.84
CA ASN A 258 14.59 2.05 -27.15
C ASN A 258 16.06 2.41 -26.99
N ASN A 259 16.79 1.66 -26.14
CA ASN A 259 18.21 1.89 -25.82
C ASN A 259 18.52 3.28 -25.24
N GLN A 260 17.61 3.84 -24.43
CA GLN A 260 17.84 5.12 -23.75
C GLN A 260 19.11 5.09 -22.90
N LYS A 261 19.86 6.18 -22.91
CA LYS A 261 20.96 6.38 -21.97
C LYS A 261 20.41 6.75 -20.60
N ILE A 262 20.93 6.11 -19.55
CA ILE A 262 20.59 6.50 -18.18
C ILE A 262 21.45 7.70 -17.79
N SER A 263 20.81 8.75 -17.26
CA SER A 263 21.48 9.89 -16.64
C SER A 263 20.99 10.07 -15.20
N TYR A 264 21.82 10.68 -14.37
CA TYR A 264 21.58 10.83 -12.95
C TYR A 264 21.57 12.29 -12.55
N THR A 265 20.63 12.68 -11.66
CA THR A 265 20.62 14.05 -11.10
C THR A 265 21.71 14.26 -10.05
N GLY A 266 22.30 13.18 -9.53
CA GLY A 266 23.26 13.19 -8.43
C GLY A 266 22.59 13.29 -7.05
N GLY A 267 23.41 13.08 -6.00
CA GLY A 267 22.95 12.99 -4.62
C GLY A 267 22.52 11.57 -4.24
N SER A 268 22.50 11.28 -2.93
CA SER A 268 22.20 9.95 -2.38
C SER A 268 20.70 9.65 -2.23
N SER A 269 19.82 10.63 -2.43
CA SER A 269 18.34 10.48 -2.30
C SER A 269 17.64 11.02 -3.54
N GLY A 270 16.50 10.43 -3.87
CA GLY A 270 15.70 10.84 -5.02
C GLY A 270 14.87 12.11 -4.76
N TRP A 271 14.43 12.33 -3.51
CA TRP A 271 13.56 13.44 -3.11
C TRP A 271 13.67 13.71 -1.61
N LYS A 272 13.09 14.83 -1.14
CA LYS A 272 13.14 15.23 0.28
C LYS A 272 12.29 14.29 1.14
N GLY A 273 12.91 13.63 2.13
CA GLY A 273 12.26 12.64 2.98
C GLY A 273 12.33 11.20 2.43
N ASP A 274 13.03 10.99 1.31
CA ASP A 274 13.32 9.65 0.81
C ASP A 274 14.27 8.90 1.77
N ILE A 275 14.01 7.62 1.97
CA ILE A 275 14.91 6.70 2.67
C ILE A 275 15.62 5.89 1.58
N PRO A 276 16.89 6.21 1.27
CA PRO A 276 17.55 5.64 0.09
C PRO A 276 17.72 4.13 0.16
N ILE A 277 18.04 3.62 1.35
CA ILE A 277 18.30 2.19 1.55
C ILE A 277 17.59 1.73 2.82
N TYR A 278 16.76 0.70 2.71
CA TYR A 278 16.26 -0.01 3.87
C TYR A 278 16.11 -1.51 3.56
N SER A 279 16.02 -2.32 4.60
CA SER A 279 15.64 -3.73 4.52
C SER A 279 14.74 -4.10 5.68
N GLN A 280 13.80 -4.99 5.42
CA GLN A 280 12.89 -5.51 6.44
C GLN A 280 13.36 -6.87 6.94
N ASN A 281 13.16 -7.13 8.23
CA ASN A 281 13.26 -8.45 8.81
C ASN A 281 11.85 -9.06 8.81
N THR A 282 11.66 -10.12 8.03
CA THR A 282 10.37 -10.79 7.85
C THR A 282 10.31 -12.15 8.56
N LYS A 283 11.24 -12.42 9.50
CA LYS A 283 11.32 -13.70 10.22
C LYS A 283 10.01 -14.06 10.93
N LYS A 284 9.29 -13.08 11.44
CA LYS A 284 8.01 -13.31 12.14
C LYS A 284 6.98 -13.96 11.21
N ILE A 285 6.74 -13.41 10.04
CA ILE A 285 5.77 -13.98 9.10
C ILE A 285 6.28 -15.28 8.48
N LYS A 286 7.59 -15.38 8.21
CA LYS A 286 8.23 -16.63 7.76
C LYS A 286 8.06 -17.77 8.75
N SER A 287 8.14 -17.49 10.06
CA SER A 287 7.92 -18.51 11.08
C SER A 287 6.51 -19.08 11.11
N LEU A 288 5.54 -18.38 10.51
CA LEU A 288 4.16 -18.86 10.30
C LEU A 288 4.02 -19.70 9.04
N GLY A 289 5.06 -19.77 8.18
CA GLY A 289 5.07 -20.55 6.95
C GLY A 289 4.73 -19.74 5.70
N TRP A 290 4.74 -18.39 5.73
CA TRP A 290 4.53 -17.56 4.54
C TRP A 290 5.84 -16.91 4.06
N GLU A 291 6.05 -16.98 2.76
CA GLU A 291 7.11 -16.26 2.03
C GLU A 291 6.56 -15.72 0.70
N PRO A 292 7.07 -14.59 0.19
CA PRO A 292 6.70 -14.12 -1.14
C PRO A 292 7.20 -15.07 -2.21
N ARG A 293 6.45 -15.25 -3.28
CA ARG A 293 6.82 -16.07 -4.46
C ARG A 293 7.97 -15.47 -5.25
N TYR A 294 8.06 -14.14 -5.24
CA TYR A 294 9.01 -13.37 -6.03
C TYR A 294 10.00 -12.64 -5.13
N ASN A 295 11.29 -12.65 -5.48
CA ASN A 295 12.25 -11.68 -4.96
C ASN A 295 12.01 -10.29 -5.57
N SER A 296 12.77 -9.26 -5.14
CA SER A 296 12.54 -7.87 -5.59
C SER A 296 12.67 -7.71 -7.12
N GLU A 297 13.67 -8.33 -7.74
CA GLU A 297 13.87 -8.27 -9.19
C GLU A 297 12.74 -8.98 -9.95
N GLN A 298 12.38 -10.18 -9.53
CA GLN A 298 11.29 -10.95 -10.12
C GLN A 298 9.95 -10.24 -9.98
N ALA A 299 9.69 -9.56 -8.86
CA ALA A 299 8.49 -8.76 -8.65
C ALA A 299 8.41 -7.59 -9.64
N ILE A 300 9.54 -6.91 -9.92
CA ILE A 300 9.62 -5.86 -10.95
C ILE A 300 9.35 -6.45 -12.33
N ILE A 301 10.02 -7.55 -12.70
CA ILE A 301 9.82 -8.21 -14.02
C ILE A 301 8.36 -8.59 -14.20
N LYS A 302 7.76 -9.23 -13.20
CA LYS A 302 6.35 -9.64 -13.23
C LYS A 302 5.42 -8.42 -13.35
N ALA A 303 5.66 -7.35 -12.61
CA ALA A 303 4.89 -6.12 -12.72
C ALA A 303 4.95 -5.50 -14.12
N LEU A 304 6.13 -5.52 -14.76
CA LEU A 304 6.32 -5.04 -16.13
C LEU A 304 5.61 -5.94 -17.17
N GLU A 305 5.38 -7.22 -16.88
CA GLU A 305 4.56 -8.11 -17.70
C GLU A 305 3.08 -7.82 -17.60
N ASP A 306 2.61 -7.48 -16.40
CA ASP A 306 1.20 -7.24 -16.10
C ASP A 306 0.72 -5.83 -16.51
N ILE A 307 1.65 -4.89 -16.66
CA ILE A 307 1.34 -3.52 -17.08
C ILE A 307 1.25 -3.48 -18.61
N GLU A 308 0.06 -3.18 -19.13
CA GLU A 308 -0.13 -2.91 -20.56
C GLU A 308 0.60 -1.61 -20.93
N PHE A 309 1.74 -1.74 -21.59
CA PHE A 309 2.51 -0.61 -22.06
C PHE A 309 2.15 -0.31 -23.51
N HIS A 310 1.31 0.69 -23.73
CA HIS A 310 1.07 1.24 -25.05
C HIS A 310 2.18 2.24 -25.36
N GLY A 311 3.20 1.81 -26.13
CA GLY A 311 4.20 2.72 -26.72
C GLY A 311 3.52 3.79 -27.57
N LYS A 312 4.23 4.87 -27.91
CA LYS A 312 3.78 5.79 -28.96
C LYS A 312 3.64 4.99 -30.27
N ASN A 313 2.41 4.92 -30.83
CA ASN A 313 2.18 4.58 -32.23
C ASN A 313 2.71 5.68 -33.13
#